data_759c326d0a44de253bb487018e6833b0
#
_entry.id   759c326d0a44de253bb487018e6833b0
#
_cell.length_a   1.000
_cell.length_b   1.000
_cell.length_c   1.000
_cell.angle_alpha   90.00
_cell.angle_beta   90.00
_cell.angle_gamma   90.00
#
_symmetry.space_group_name_H-M   'P 1'
#
loop_
_entity.id
_entity.type
_entity.pdbx_description
1 polymer ?
#
loop_
_entity_poly.entity_id
_entity_poly.type
_entity_poly.pdbx_seq_one_letter_code
_entity_poly.pdbx_strand_id
1 'polypeptide(L)'
;MAVVSILLLVGALAFGVTQLRNSEEGTVGTDTGQTYTSTEATATLQGLEVASPGSMAGYSREEFRHWSKASEFGWDPPQASCDVREAALVRDGENVEVGSGCKVTSGTWFDPYTEQTFTDPQDLDIDHVVPLANAWRSGASSWDDEQRERYANHPDVLHSVEDNANQEKGDKGPEAWKPPNEGEWCNYAQLWISIKSKY
;
A
#
# COMPACT_ATOMS: atom_id res chain seq x y z
N MET A 1 -14.70 -77.33 -37.43
CA MET A 1 -13.94 -76.09 -37.68
C MET A 1 -14.38 -75.06 -36.64
N ALA A 2 -13.59 -74.89 -35.60
CA ALA A 2 -13.90 -73.99 -34.54
C ALA A 2 -12.90 -72.82 -34.64
N VAL A 3 -13.42 -71.58 -34.78
CA VAL A 3 -12.63 -70.37 -34.82
C VAL A 3 -12.60 -69.82 -33.42
N VAL A 4 -11.41 -69.77 -32.82
CA VAL A 4 -11.15 -69.12 -31.49
C VAL A 4 -10.81 -67.69 -31.72
N SER A 5 -11.66 -66.76 -31.23
CA SER A 5 -11.38 -65.34 -31.23
C SER A 5 -10.65 -64.98 -29.93
N ILE A 6 -9.41 -64.46 -30.05
CA ILE A 6 -8.62 -63.96 -28.95
C ILE A 6 -8.96 -62.47 -28.77
N LEU A 7 -9.58 -62.15 -27.65
CA LEU A 7 -9.77 -60.77 -27.23
C LEU A 7 -8.46 -60.24 -26.53
N LEU A 8 -7.81 -59.35 -27.19
CA LEU A 8 -6.71 -58.54 -26.55
C LEU A 8 -7.30 -57.40 -25.71
N LEU A 9 -7.21 -57.55 -24.40
CA LEU A 9 -7.47 -56.44 -23.44
C LEU A 9 -6.26 -55.51 -23.42
N VAL A 10 -6.42 -54.35 -24.02
CA VAL A 10 -5.46 -53.24 -23.88
C VAL A 10 -5.80 -52.51 -22.60
N GLY A 11 -5.02 -52.73 -21.55
CA GLY A 11 -5.10 -51.97 -20.30
C GLY A 11 -4.57 -50.57 -20.50
N ALA A 12 -5.44 -49.58 -20.44
CA ALA A 12 -5.04 -48.16 -20.37
C ALA A 12 -4.55 -47.84 -18.96
N LEU A 13 -3.22 -47.70 -18.80
CA LEU A 13 -2.59 -47.10 -17.64
C LEU A 13 -2.90 -45.60 -17.67
N ALA A 14 -3.86 -45.17 -16.85
CA ALA A 14 -4.08 -43.75 -16.57
C ALA A 14 -2.92 -43.24 -15.72
N PHE A 15 -1.99 -42.56 -16.36
CA PHE A 15 -1.04 -41.69 -15.65
C PHE A 15 -1.81 -40.50 -15.04
N GLY A 16 -2.04 -40.57 -13.74
CA GLY A 16 -2.53 -39.43 -12.98
C GLY A 16 -1.46 -38.33 -12.99
N VAL A 17 -1.64 -37.33 -13.83
CA VAL A 17 -0.90 -36.09 -13.76
C VAL A 17 -1.41 -35.36 -12.53
N THR A 18 -0.67 -35.44 -11.43
CA THR A 18 -0.87 -34.58 -10.29
C THR A 18 -0.53 -33.17 -10.75
N GLN A 19 -1.54 -32.37 -11.06
CA GLN A 19 -1.39 -30.93 -11.24
C GLN A 19 -0.94 -30.37 -9.88
N LEU A 20 0.33 -30.04 -9.76
CA LEU A 20 0.81 -29.13 -8.75
C LEU A 20 0.06 -27.82 -9.00
N ARG A 21 -0.90 -27.50 -8.13
CA ARG A 21 -1.43 -26.14 -8.04
C ARG A 21 -0.23 -25.26 -7.68
N ASN A 22 0.27 -24.55 -8.66
CA ASN A 22 1.02 -23.35 -8.38
C ASN A 22 0.07 -22.46 -7.57
N SER A 23 0.37 -22.26 -6.31
CA SER A 23 -0.19 -21.14 -5.56
C SER A 23 0.12 -19.89 -6.39
N GLU A 24 -0.92 -19.23 -6.89
CA GLU A 24 -0.76 -17.94 -7.56
C GLU A 24 -0.03 -17.03 -6.56
N GLU A 25 1.18 -16.64 -6.94
CA GLU A 25 1.90 -15.58 -6.22
C GLU A 25 1.03 -14.34 -6.27
N GLY A 26 0.47 -13.95 -5.12
CA GLY A 26 -0.35 -12.77 -5.01
C GLY A 26 0.49 -11.54 -5.39
N THR A 27 0.22 -10.98 -6.55
CA THR A 27 0.79 -9.69 -6.95
C THR A 27 -0.08 -8.59 -6.38
N VAL A 28 0.51 -7.71 -5.59
CA VAL A 28 -0.14 -6.49 -5.11
C VAL A 28 0.27 -5.35 -6.03
N GLY A 29 -0.72 -4.74 -6.67
CA GLY A 29 -0.53 -3.51 -7.42
C GLY A 29 -0.43 -2.34 -6.45
N THR A 30 0.73 -1.71 -6.36
CA THR A 30 0.80 -0.34 -5.85
C THR A 30 0.43 0.60 -7.00
N ASP A 31 -0.22 1.70 -6.71
CA ASP A 31 -0.70 2.69 -7.69
C ASP A 31 0.43 3.35 -8.52
N THR A 32 1.68 3.08 -8.19
CA THR A 32 2.90 3.45 -8.95
C THR A 32 3.25 2.48 -10.07
N GLY A 33 2.45 1.45 -10.30
CA GLY A 33 2.73 0.39 -11.27
C GLY A 33 3.84 -0.58 -10.86
N GLN A 34 4.40 -0.46 -9.65
CA GLN A 34 5.27 -1.47 -9.07
C GLN A 34 4.44 -2.52 -8.36
N THR A 35 4.39 -3.72 -8.93
CA THR A 35 3.84 -4.90 -8.27
C THR A 35 5.00 -5.69 -7.65
N TYR A 36 4.93 -5.91 -6.34
CA TYR A 36 5.87 -6.78 -5.65
C TYR A 36 5.26 -8.17 -5.53
N THR A 37 6.01 -9.19 -5.94
CA THR A 37 5.69 -10.56 -5.53
C THR A 37 6.12 -10.75 -4.07
N SER A 38 5.55 -11.74 -3.38
CA SER A 38 5.95 -12.08 -2.02
C SER A 38 7.44 -12.46 -1.92
N THR A 39 8.00 -13.02 -2.98
CA THR A 39 9.42 -13.37 -3.08
C THR A 39 10.30 -12.11 -3.16
N GLU A 40 9.93 -11.13 -3.99
CA GLU A 40 10.63 -9.85 -4.12
C GLU A 40 10.56 -9.05 -2.83
N ALA A 41 9.39 -8.95 -2.19
CA ALA A 41 9.24 -8.30 -0.90
C ALA A 41 10.13 -8.95 0.17
N THR A 42 10.21 -10.28 0.21
CA THR A 42 11.07 -11.00 1.15
C THR A 42 12.56 -10.71 0.88
N ALA A 43 12.99 -10.70 -0.37
CA ALA A 43 14.36 -10.37 -0.74
C ALA A 43 14.71 -8.91 -0.37
N THR A 44 13.80 -7.98 -0.63
CA THR A 44 13.97 -6.57 -0.26
C THR A 44 14.06 -6.41 1.25
N LEU A 45 13.17 -7.06 2.01
CA LEU A 45 13.20 -7.04 3.48
C LEU A 45 14.54 -7.52 4.05
N GLN A 46 15.12 -8.57 3.47
CA GLN A 46 16.42 -9.09 3.90
C GLN A 46 17.59 -8.12 3.63
N GLY A 47 17.40 -7.20 2.69
CA GLY A 47 18.39 -6.16 2.38
C GLY A 47 18.28 -4.90 3.22
N LEU A 48 17.19 -4.73 4.00
CA LEU A 48 17.02 -3.56 4.86
C LEU A 48 17.98 -3.59 6.06
N GLU A 49 18.55 -2.43 6.36
CA GLU A 49 19.37 -2.28 7.56
C GLU A 49 18.49 -2.31 8.82
N VAL A 50 18.81 -3.18 9.75
CA VAL A 50 18.13 -3.28 11.04
C VAL A 50 18.94 -2.51 12.10
N ALA A 51 18.38 -1.42 12.60
CA ALA A 51 18.98 -0.58 13.62
C ALA A 51 17.99 -0.27 14.74
N SER A 52 18.52 0.11 15.90
CA SER A 52 17.67 0.65 16.99
C SER A 52 17.04 1.97 16.57
N PRO A 53 15.78 2.25 16.96
CA PRO A 53 15.16 3.52 16.67
C PRO A 53 15.99 4.72 17.15
N GLY A 54 16.12 5.73 16.32
CA GLY A 54 16.80 6.96 16.64
C GLY A 54 16.02 7.83 17.63
N SER A 55 16.66 8.92 18.07
CA SER A 55 16.06 9.89 19.00
C SER A 55 14.89 10.62 18.36
N MET A 56 13.87 10.92 19.18
CA MET A 56 12.77 11.83 18.82
C MET A 56 13.08 13.31 19.09
N ALA A 57 14.30 13.62 19.56
CA ALA A 57 14.68 15.03 19.78
C ALA A 57 14.56 15.85 18.49
N GLY A 58 13.88 16.98 18.59
CA GLY A 58 13.61 17.87 17.45
C GLY A 58 12.48 17.43 16.53
N TYR A 59 11.84 16.28 16.76
CA TYR A 59 10.68 15.89 15.98
C TYR A 59 9.50 16.81 16.26
N SER A 60 8.93 17.31 15.19
CA SER A 60 7.55 17.75 15.13
C SER A 60 6.96 17.36 13.78
N ARG A 61 5.64 17.32 13.67
CA ARG A 61 4.98 16.99 12.40
C ARG A 61 5.28 18.05 11.32
N GLU A 62 5.51 19.28 11.74
CA GLU A 62 5.79 20.45 10.91
C GLU A 62 7.17 20.37 10.23
N GLU A 63 8.10 19.55 10.76
CA GLU A 63 9.38 19.25 10.10
C GLU A 63 9.17 18.53 8.75
N PHE A 64 8.03 17.89 8.58
CA PHE A 64 7.60 17.29 7.33
C PHE A 64 6.49 18.13 6.72
N ARG A 65 6.87 19.14 5.94
CA ARG A 65 5.88 19.95 5.23
C ARG A 65 5.04 19.04 4.32
N HIS A 66 3.73 18.99 4.57
CA HIS A 66 2.79 18.12 3.86
C HIS A 66 1.59 18.94 3.37
N TRP A 67 0.76 18.30 2.53
CA TRP A 67 -0.35 18.93 1.81
C TRP A 67 0.14 20.04 0.87
N SER A 68 1.32 19.83 0.28
CA SER A 68 1.87 20.70 -0.77
C SER A 68 1.08 20.52 -2.07
N LYS A 69 1.41 21.32 -3.09
CA LYS A 69 0.73 21.26 -4.38
C LYS A 69 1.03 19.94 -5.09
N ALA A 70 -0.02 19.14 -5.36
CA ALA A 70 0.10 17.77 -5.81
C ALA A 70 0.98 17.58 -7.07
N SER A 71 0.83 18.45 -8.07
CA SER A 71 1.61 18.37 -9.32
C SER A 71 3.13 18.51 -9.16
N GLU A 72 3.61 18.99 -7.99
CA GLU A 72 5.04 19.15 -7.71
C GLU A 72 5.66 17.87 -7.13
N PHE A 73 4.83 16.90 -6.73
CA PHE A 73 5.25 15.67 -6.04
C PHE A 73 4.87 14.36 -6.78
N GLY A 74 4.66 14.44 -8.09
CA GLY A 74 4.43 13.25 -8.93
C GLY A 74 2.98 12.77 -8.98
N TRP A 75 2.03 13.59 -8.50
CA TRP A 75 0.60 13.33 -8.68
C TRP A 75 0.10 13.85 -10.03
N ASP A 76 -0.97 13.23 -10.53
CA ASP A 76 -1.74 13.68 -11.70
C ASP A 76 -3.14 14.16 -11.26
N PRO A 77 -3.24 15.34 -10.63
CA PRO A 77 -4.49 15.82 -10.08
C PRO A 77 -5.43 16.36 -11.16
N PRO A 78 -6.76 16.28 -10.95
CA PRO A 78 -7.76 16.76 -11.92
C PRO A 78 -7.73 18.28 -12.12
N GLN A 79 -7.18 19.04 -11.16
CA GLN A 79 -7.03 20.50 -11.22
C GLN A 79 -5.66 20.91 -10.70
N ALA A 80 -5.08 21.94 -11.29
CA ALA A 80 -3.76 22.45 -10.88
C ALA A 80 -3.74 23.03 -9.45
N SER A 81 -4.90 23.31 -8.87
CA SER A 81 -5.06 23.82 -7.50
C SER A 81 -5.09 22.73 -6.42
N CYS A 82 -5.11 21.44 -6.81
CA CYS A 82 -5.14 20.34 -5.86
C CYS A 82 -3.87 20.32 -5.01
N ASP A 83 -4.07 20.20 -3.71
CA ASP A 83 -3.03 19.73 -2.82
C ASP A 83 -2.97 18.19 -2.82
N VAL A 84 -1.97 17.67 -2.15
CA VAL A 84 -1.72 16.21 -2.09
C VAL A 84 -2.87 15.45 -1.40
N ARG A 85 -3.54 16.06 -0.39
CA ARG A 85 -4.67 15.43 0.28
C ARG A 85 -5.83 15.18 -0.68
N GLU A 86 -6.23 16.23 -1.41
CA GLU A 86 -7.34 16.12 -2.36
C GLU A 86 -6.97 15.21 -3.54
N ALA A 87 -5.70 15.23 -3.99
CA ALA A 87 -5.22 14.33 -5.02
C ALA A 87 -5.25 12.85 -4.59
N ALA A 88 -4.91 12.55 -3.34
CA ALA A 88 -5.01 11.20 -2.80
C ALA A 88 -6.47 10.71 -2.75
N LEU A 89 -7.41 11.54 -2.28
CA LEU A 89 -8.83 11.21 -2.30
C LEU A 89 -9.35 10.94 -3.72
N VAL A 90 -8.90 11.71 -4.71
CA VAL A 90 -9.28 11.48 -6.11
C VAL A 90 -8.71 10.19 -6.65
N ARG A 91 -7.45 9.86 -6.34
CA ARG A 91 -6.80 8.63 -6.79
C ARG A 91 -7.46 7.38 -6.22
N ASP A 92 -7.79 7.41 -4.92
CA ASP A 92 -8.23 6.23 -4.16
C ASP A 92 -9.74 6.02 -4.22
N GLY A 93 -10.50 6.98 -4.76
CA GLY A 93 -11.95 6.92 -4.80
C GLY A 93 -12.50 6.62 -6.20
N GLU A 94 -13.72 6.08 -6.22
CA GLU A 94 -14.53 5.91 -7.43
C GLU A 94 -15.63 6.98 -7.48
N ASN A 95 -15.97 7.44 -8.69
CA ASN A 95 -17.02 8.44 -8.94
C ASN A 95 -16.85 9.72 -8.08
N VAL A 96 -15.60 10.17 -7.93
CA VAL A 96 -15.26 11.29 -7.07
C VAL A 96 -15.70 12.62 -7.71
N GLU A 97 -16.45 13.39 -6.95
CA GLU A 97 -16.85 14.75 -7.36
C GLU A 97 -15.91 15.79 -6.75
N VAL A 98 -15.37 16.63 -7.64
CA VAL A 98 -14.40 17.67 -7.26
C VAL A 98 -15.00 19.05 -7.51
N GLY A 99 -15.15 19.81 -6.44
CA GLY A 99 -15.64 21.18 -6.46
C GLY A 99 -14.56 22.21 -6.82
N SER A 100 -14.90 23.48 -6.62
CA SER A 100 -13.98 24.59 -6.87
C SER A 100 -12.78 24.53 -5.92
N GLY A 101 -11.59 24.86 -6.42
CA GLY A 101 -10.34 24.81 -5.66
C GLY A 101 -9.84 23.41 -5.36
N CYS A 102 -10.33 22.43 -6.12
CA CYS A 102 -10.03 21.00 -5.98
C CYS A 102 -10.56 20.33 -4.72
N LYS A 103 -11.58 20.89 -4.07
CA LYS A 103 -12.16 20.25 -2.88
C LYS A 103 -12.98 19.04 -3.31
N VAL A 104 -12.62 17.85 -2.82
CA VAL A 104 -13.44 16.63 -2.97
C VAL A 104 -14.70 16.78 -2.11
N THR A 105 -15.86 16.52 -2.70
CA THR A 105 -17.19 16.74 -2.08
C THR A 105 -17.97 15.45 -1.86
N SER A 106 -17.76 14.45 -2.71
CA SER A 106 -18.37 13.12 -2.61
C SER A 106 -17.59 12.11 -3.45
N GLY A 107 -17.80 10.84 -3.22
CA GLY A 107 -17.21 9.73 -3.95
C GLY A 107 -17.57 8.40 -3.32
N THR A 108 -16.85 7.36 -3.68
CA THR A 108 -16.94 6.04 -3.04
C THR A 108 -15.53 5.54 -2.78
N TRP A 109 -15.19 5.29 -1.54
CA TRP A 109 -13.87 4.82 -1.13
C TRP A 109 -14.00 3.48 -0.40
N PHE A 110 -13.31 2.47 -0.91
CA PHE A 110 -13.11 1.23 -0.18
C PHE A 110 -11.88 1.38 0.72
N ASP A 111 -12.06 1.28 2.03
CA ASP A 111 -10.97 1.31 2.97
C ASP A 111 -10.35 -0.08 3.16
N PRO A 112 -9.08 -0.30 2.79
CA PRO A 112 -8.44 -1.60 2.95
C PRO A 112 -8.19 -1.98 4.42
N TYR A 113 -8.09 -1.00 5.32
CA TYR A 113 -7.80 -1.27 6.74
C TYR A 113 -8.98 -1.90 7.47
N THR A 114 -10.20 -1.46 7.17
CA THR A 114 -11.42 -1.92 7.85
C THR A 114 -12.32 -2.79 6.98
N GLU A 115 -12.03 -2.92 5.67
CA GLU A 115 -12.89 -3.60 4.69
C GLU A 115 -14.28 -2.94 4.57
N GLN A 116 -14.36 -1.63 4.82
CA GLN A 116 -15.59 -0.87 4.74
C GLN A 116 -15.56 0.10 3.54
N THR A 117 -16.75 0.57 3.14
CA THR A 117 -16.89 1.54 2.07
C THR A 117 -17.49 2.83 2.62
N PHE A 118 -16.87 3.96 2.28
CA PHE A 118 -17.25 5.30 2.71
C PHE A 118 -17.68 6.14 1.51
N THR A 119 -18.55 7.11 1.76
CA THR A 119 -19.05 8.05 0.72
C THR A 119 -18.85 9.52 1.09
N ASP A 120 -18.51 9.80 2.33
CA ASP A 120 -18.14 11.13 2.79
C ASP A 120 -16.63 11.22 2.93
N PRO A 121 -15.94 12.14 2.22
CA PRO A 121 -14.50 12.32 2.35
C PRO A 121 -14.06 12.82 3.73
N GLN A 122 -14.98 13.19 4.62
CA GLN A 122 -14.70 13.58 5.99
C GLN A 122 -14.49 12.38 6.93
N ASP A 123 -14.96 11.19 6.53
CA ASP A 123 -14.73 9.94 7.25
C ASP A 123 -13.35 9.33 6.94
N LEU A 124 -12.56 10.01 6.09
CA LEU A 124 -11.27 9.54 5.62
C LEU A 124 -10.13 10.46 6.01
N ASP A 125 -9.07 9.87 6.51
CA ASP A 125 -7.74 10.47 6.64
C ASP A 125 -6.84 10.07 5.46
N ILE A 126 -5.80 10.85 5.21
CA ILE A 126 -4.70 10.44 4.35
C ILE A 126 -3.55 9.99 5.24
N ASP A 127 -3.38 8.68 5.29
CA ASP A 127 -2.35 8.04 6.10
C ASP A 127 -0.99 8.05 5.40
N HIS A 128 0.04 8.40 6.15
CA HIS A 128 1.41 8.03 5.81
C HIS A 128 1.60 6.57 6.24
N VAL A 129 1.59 5.62 5.31
CA VAL A 129 1.70 4.18 5.60
C VAL A 129 2.85 3.90 6.57
N VAL A 130 4.04 4.44 6.30
CA VAL A 130 5.11 4.57 7.30
C VAL A 130 5.00 5.96 7.93
N PRO A 131 4.58 6.07 9.21
CA PRO A 131 4.31 7.34 9.85
C PRO A 131 5.52 8.29 9.87
N LEU A 132 5.27 9.60 9.81
CA LEU A 132 6.33 10.62 9.83
C LEU A 132 7.26 10.47 11.05
N ALA A 133 6.70 10.19 12.23
CA ALA A 133 7.49 9.94 13.43
C ALA A 133 8.30 8.62 13.34
N ASN A 134 7.79 7.60 12.64
CA ASN A 134 8.55 6.39 12.37
C ASN A 134 9.70 6.66 11.39
N ALA A 135 9.44 7.41 10.31
CA ALA A 135 10.48 7.84 9.39
C ALA A 135 11.58 8.65 10.10
N TRP A 136 11.20 9.58 10.99
CA TRP A 136 12.14 10.39 11.78
C TRP A 136 13.12 9.51 12.56
N ARG A 137 12.62 8.59 13.37
CA ARG A 137 13.47 7.69 14.18
C ARG A 137 14.17 6.59 13.37
N SER A 138 13.84 6.48 12.07
CA SER A 138 14.52 5.59 11.12
C SER A 138 15.55 6.29 10.24
N GLY A 139 15.86 7.57 10.49
CA GLY A 139 16.92 8.28 9.78
C GLY A 139 16.49 9.63 9.17
N ALA A 140 15.20 9.88 8.98
CA ALA A 140 14.72 11.15 8.40
C ALA A 140 15.04 12.38 9.25
N SER A 141 15.43 12.20 10.51
CA SER A 141 15.99 13.28 11.35
C SER A 141 17.26 13.91 10.77
N SER A 142 18.00 13.18 9.92
CA SER A 142 19.21 13.67 9.24
C SER A 142 18.94 14.21 7.83
N TRP A 143 17.71 14.09 7.31
CA TRP A 143 17.36 14.60 6.00
C TRP A 143 17.27 16.12 6.01
N ASP A 144 17.45 16.74 4.84
CA ASP A 144 17.11 18.14 4.66
C ASP A 144 15.58 18.34 4.54
N ASP A 145 15.15 19.59 4.53
CA ASP A 145 13.72 19.94 4.50
C ASP A 145 13.05 19.48 3.19
N GLU A 146 13.78 19.55 2.06
CA GLU A 146 13.26 19.11 0.76
C GLU A 146 13.04 17.59 0.72
N GLN A 147 13.95 16.82 1.30
CA GLN A 147 13.79 15.36 1.39
C GLN A 147 12.60 14.98 2.27
N ARG A 148 12.43 15.65 3.43
CA ARG A 148 11.28 15.44 4.30
C ARG A 148 9.96 15.84 3.63
N GLU A 149 9.93 16.97 2.93
CA GLU A 149 8.75 17.40 2.17
C GLU A 149 8.42 16.43 1.05
N ARG A 150 9.43 15.95 0.30
CA ARG A 150 9.26 14.96 -0.77
C ARG A 150 8.67 13.65 -0.24
N TYR A 151 9.18 13.16 0.88
CA TYR A 151 8.65 11.98 1.54
C TYR A 151 7.18 12.16 1.93
N ALA A 152 6.87 13.26 2.61
CA ALA A 152 5.54 13.52 3.16
C ALA A 152 4.44 13.72 2.10
N ASN A 153 4.83 14.00 0.85
CA ASN A 153 3.89 14.29 -0.24
C ASN A 153 3.93 13.28 -1.38
N HIS A 154 4.73 12.20 -1.25
CA HIS A 154 4.90 11.24 -2.35
C HIS A 154 3.71 10.28 -2.45
N PRO A 155 3.20 9.99 -3.67
CA PRO A 155 2.07 9.09 -3.88
C PRO A 155 2.21 7.71 -3.21
N ASP A 156 3.41 7.11 -3.25
CA ASP A 156 3.65 5.77 -2.68
C ASP A 156 3.53 5.72 -1.16
N VAL A 157 3.65 6.86 -0.49
CA VAL A 157 3.64 6.93 0.98
C VAL A 157 2.24 7.12 1.54
N LEU A 158 1.31 7.63 0.71
CA LEU A 158 0.01 8.15 1.14
C LEU A 158 -1.15 7.29 0.65
N HIS A 159 -2.07 6.95 1.57
CA HIS A 159 -3.29 6.21 1.27
C HIS A 159 -4.50 6.83 1.98
N SER A 160 -5.64 6.89 1.30
CA SER A 160 -6.92 7.27 1.90
C SER A 160 -7.46 6.10 2.69
N VAL A 161 -7.67 6.29 3.99
CA VAL A 161 -8.11 5.24 4.92
C VAL A 161 -9.13 5.80 5.91
N GLU A 162 -9.85 4.92 6.58
CA GLU A 162 -10.81 5.28 7.64
C GLU A 162 -10.10 6.01 8.79
N ASP A 163 -10.70 7.13 9.26
CA ASP A 163 -10.08 8.08 10.17
C ASP A 163 -9.76 7.49 11.56
N ASN A 164 -10.68 6.67 12.13
CA ASN A 164 -10.45 6.06 13.44
C ASN A 164 -9.35 4.98 13.39
N ALA A 165 -9.30 4.18 12.32
CA ALA A 165 -8.23 3.19 12.14
C ALA A 165 -6.87 3.89 11.98
N ASN A 166 -6.82 5.00 11.25
CA ASN A 166 -5.61 5.81 11.15
C ASN A 166 -5.19 6.43 12.48
N GLN A 167 -6.13 6.96 13.24
CA GLN A 167 -5.86 7.51 14.59
C GLN A 167 -5.39 6.43 15.56
N GLU A 168 -6.00 5.21 15.52
CA GLU A 168 -5.54 4.07 16.31
C GLU A 168 -4.12 3.65 15.92
N LYS A 169 -3.80 3.60 14.63
CA LYS A 169 -2.45 3.32 14.12
C LYS A 169 -1.44 4.32 14.67
N GLY A 170 -1.71 5.61 14.54
CA GLY A 170 -0.82 6.67 15.01
C GLY A 170 0.58 6.54 14.42
N ASP A 171 1.61 6.50 15.27
CA ASP A 171 3.02 6.36 14.86
C ASP A 171 3.59 4.92 15.01
N LYS A 172 2.70 3.95 15.23
CA LYS A 172 3.08 2.55 15.45
C LYS A 172 3.58 1.89 14.17
N GLY A 173 4.53 0.98 14.33
CA GLY A 173 4.95 0.08 13.26
C GLY A 173 4.11 -1.20 13.24
N PRO A 174 4.35 -2.09 12.23
CA PRO A 174 3.60 -3.34 12.07
C PRO A 174 3.69 -4.30 13.26
N GLU A 175 4.69 -4.14 14.11
CA GLU A 175 4.88 -4.90 15.36
C GLU A 175 3.87 -4.51 16.46
N ALA A 176 3.32 -3.29 16.40
CA ALA A 176 2.45 -2.73 17.43
C ALA A 176 1.02 -2.45 16.93
N TRP A 177 0.84 -2.32 15.62
CA TRP A 177 -0.46 -2.16 14.99
C TRP A 177 -0.47 -2.77 13.58
N LYS A 178 -1.56 -3.40 13.24
CA LYS A 178 -1.86 -3.90 11.89
C LYS A 178 -3.32 -3.58 11.56
N PRO A 179 -3.67 -3.44 10.27
CA PRO A 179 -5.06 -3.27 9.87
C PRO A 179 -5.98 -4.30 10.55
N PRO A 180 -7.18 -3.90 11.02
CA PRO A 180 -8.20 -4.83 11.51
C PRO A 180 -8.57 -5.89 10.47
N ASN A 181 -8.57 -5.54 9.18
CA ASN A 181 -8.73 -6.48 8.08
C ASN A 181 -7.46 -7.34 7.92
N GLU A 182 -7.54 -8.61 8.34
CA GLU A 182 -6.42 -9.55 8.22
C GLU A 182 -6.03 -9.82 6.75
N GLY A 183 -6.98 -9.69 5.81
CA GLY A 183 -6.74 -9.84 4.38
C GLY A 183 -5.75 -8.80 3.83
N GLU A 184 -5.64 -7.64 4.47
CA GLU A 184 -4.74 -6.57 4.09
C GLU A 184 -3.30 -6.74 4.61
N TRP A 185 -3.05 -7.64 5.56
CA TRP A 185 -1.73 -7.72 6.21
C TRP A 185 -0.56 -7.93 5.26
N CYS A 186 -0.74 -8.76 4.23
CA CYS A 186 0.33 -8.99 3.25
C CYS A 186 0.61 -7.73 2.42
N ASN A 187 -0.43 -7.04 1.96
CA ASN A 187 -0.30 -5.79 1.23
C ASN A 187 0.32 -4.69 2.08
N TYR A 188 -0.18 -4.50 3.29
CA TYR A 188 0.36 -3.55 4.25
C TYR A 188 1.85 -3.77 4.54
N ALA A 189 2.26 -5.04 4.73
CA ALA A 189 3.67 -5.38 4.93
C ALA A 189 4.52 -5.05 3.69
N GLN A 190 4.02 -5.34 2.49
CA GLN A 190 4.72 -5.03 1.23
C GLN A 190 4.86 -3.52 1.02
N LEU A 191 3.83 -2.73 1.32
CA LEU A 191 3.91 -1.26 1.29
C LEU A 191 4.99 -0.74 2.26
N TRP A 192 5.00 -1.25 3.50
CA TRP A 192 6.04 -0.89 4.48
C TRP A 192 7.45 -1.19 3.96
N ILE A 193 7.67 -2.40 3.42
CA ILE A 193 8.97 -2.82 2.88
C ILE A 193 9.36 -1.93 1.70
N SER A 194 8.44 -1.68 0.77
CA SER A 194 8.67 -0.82 -0.39
C SER A 194 9.09 0.59 0.02
N ILE A 195 8.32 1.22 0.92
CA ILE A 195 8.61 2.58 1.39
C ILE A 195 9.97 2.62 2.11
N LYS A 196 10.21 1.68 3.03
CA LYS A 196 11.49 1.61 3.77
C LYS A 196 12.70 1.33 2.89
N SER A 197 12.52 0.66 1.76
CA SER A 197 13.62 0.40 0.82
C SER A 197 13.91 1.57 -0.10
N LYS A 198 12.93 2.46 -0.28
CA LYS A 198 13.05 3.63 -1.16
C LYS A 198 13.67 4.83 -0.45
N TYR A 199 13.44 4.93 0.85
CA TYR A 199 13.81 6.06 1.70
C TYR A 199 14.69 5.63 2.86
#